data_66764889e3eb8a153f0d531d11d8a5c8
#
_entry.id   66764889e3eb8a153f0d531d11d8a5c8
#
_cell.length_a   1.000
_cell.length_b   1.000
_cell.length_c   1.000
_cell.angle_alpha   90.00
_cell.angle_beta   90.00
_cell.angle_gamma   90.00
#
_symmetry.space_group_name_H-M   'P 1'
#
loop_
_entity.id
_entity.type
_entity.pdbx_description
1 polymer ?
#
loop_
_entity_poly.entity_id
_entity_poly.type
_entity_poly.pdbx_seq_one_letter_code
_entity_poly.pdbx_strand_id
1 'polypeptide(L)'
;MKLLIIEDEHDLNNALSKHLKKNGYGVDSCYNGMEALEYMQVTVYDAIILDIMMPIMDGYEFLTRIRSSNDQTPVLLLTARDSLQDKVSGLDSGADDYLVKPFEFEELLARIRVMTRRAYGQVSNEIRVDNLILDLAKKKVVRSGSEINLTSKEYEILEYLMKNKDHILTRQQIQDHVWDFDYEGASNLIDVLIKNIRKKIDLENSKPLIYTKRGLGYVIRNTEENQTDESDKND
;
A
#
# COMPACT_ATOMS: atom_id res chain seq x y z
N MET A 1 3.22 1.06 2.25
CA MET A 1 2.62 0.15 1.22
C MET A 1 2.36 -1.20 1.82
N LYS A 2 1.16 -1.74 1.63
CA LYS A 2 0.72 -3.07 2.11
C LYS A 2 0.67 -4.05 0.94
N LEU A 3 1.39 -5.16 1.04
CA LEU A 3 1.50 -6.19 0.00
C LEU A 3 0.89 -7.50 0.49
N LEU A 4 0.27 -8.25 -0.41
CA LEU A 4 -0.14 -9.63 -0.18
C LEU A 4 0.78 -10.56 -0.98
N ILE A 5 1.35 -11.56 -0.32
CA ILE A 5 2.11 -12.65 -0.95
C ILE A 5 1.24 -13.89 -0.96
N ILE A 6 1.11 -14.52 -2.12
CA ILE A 6 0.40 -15.77 -2.31
C ILE A 6 1.38 -16.75 -2.96
N GLU A 7 1.94 -17.63 -2.15
CA GLU A 7 3.03 -18.54 -2.53
C GLU A 7 2.97 -19.79 -1.64
N ASP A 8 2.84 -20.97 -2.21
CA ASP A 8 2.68 -22.21 -1.47
C ASP A 8 4.00 -22.79 -0.93
N GLU A 9 5.13 -22.44 -1.55
CA GLU A 9 6.44 -22.85 -1.05
C GLU A 9 6.82 -22.03 0.18
N HIS A 10 6.75 -22.65 1.37
CA HIS A 10 6.96 -22.01 2.65
C HIS A 10 8.29 -21.25 2.77
N ASP A 11 9.39 -21.81 2.23
CA ASP A 11 10.71 -21.21 2.32
C ASP A 11 10.78 -19.91 1.48
N LEU A 12 10.24 -19.94 0.27
CA LEU A 12 10.17 -18.76 -0.60
C LEU A 12 9.22 -17.71 -0.04
N ASN A 13 8.04 -18.11 0.44
CA ASN A 13 7.07 -17.21 1.09
C ASN A 13 7.71 -16.47 2.27
N ASN A 14 8.39 -17.20 3.17
CA ASN A 14 9.09 -16.63 4.32
C ASN A 14 10.23 -15.69 3.89
N ALA A 15 11.01 -16.07 2.87
CA ALA A 15 12.11 -15.24 2.36
C ALA A 15 11.58 -13.94 1.75
N LEU A 16 10.52 -14.01 0.93
CA LEU A 16 9.84 -12.85 0.36
C LEU A 16 9.32 -11.92 1.46
N SER A 17 8.55 -12.47 2.40
CA SER A 17 7.98 -11.72 3.53
C SER A 17 9.05 -10.99 4.33
N LYS A 18 10.12 -11.69 4.70
CA LYS A 18 11.22 -11.12 5.48
C LYS A 18 11.95 -10.00 4.72
N HIS A 19 12.24 -10.19 3.42
CA HIS A 19 12.92 -9.19 2.61
C HIS A 19 12.07 -7.94 2.38
N LEU A 20 10.78 -8.12 2.08
CA LEU A 20 9.86 -7.02 1.86
C LEU A 20 9.63 -6.23 3.16
N LYS A 21 9.42 -6.91 4.30
CA LYS A 21 9.32 -6.26 5.62
C LYS A 21 10.59 -5.47 5.97
N LYS A 22 11.78 -6.01 5.69
CA LYS A 22 13.07 -5.32 5.87
C LYS A 22 13.18 -4.05 5.01
N ASN A 23 12.55 -4.08 3.83
CA ASN A 23 12.48 -2.91 2.93
C ASN A 23 11.29 -1.99 3.28
N GLY A 24 10.63 -2.19 4.44
CA GLY A 24 9.59 -1.32 5.00
C GLY A 24 8.27 -1.40 4.23
N TYR A 25 7.92 -2.57 3.72
CA TYR A 25 6.56 -2.89 3.28
C TYR A 25 5.79 -3.54 4.43
N GLY A 26 4.51 -3.20 4.61
CA GLY A 26 3.58 -4.04 5.32
C GLY A 26 3.32 -5.29 4.46
N VAL A 27 3.38 -6.49 5.05
CA VAL A 27 3.27 -7.73 4.29
C VAL A 27 2.40 -8.72 5.04
N ASP A 28 1.32 -9.13 4.40
CA ASP A 28 0.61 -10.36 4.74
C ASP A 28 0.97 -11.45 3.74
N SER A 29 0.89 -12.71 4.16
CA SER A 29 1.19 -13.83 3.28
C SER A 29 0.28 -15.03 3.55
N CYS A 30 -0.09 -15.71 2.49
CA CYS A 30 -0.90 -16.92 2.50
C CYS A 30 -0.35 -17.93 1.48
N TYR A 31 -0.92 -19.14 1.48
CA TYR A 31 -0.34 -20.28 0.78
C TYR A 31 -1.18 -20.78 -0.39
N ASN A 32 -2.32 -20.18 -0.67
CA ASN A 32 -3.18 -20.51 -1.81
C ASN A 32 -4.16 -19.37 -2.10
N GLY A 33 -4.79 -19.41 -3.28
CA GLY A 33 -5.72 -18.36 -3.71
C GLY A 33 -7.00 -18.26 -2.87
N MET A 34 -7.42 -19.34 -2.19
CA MET A 34 -8.63 -19.30 -1.36
C MET A 34 -8.41 -18.46 -0.09
N GLU A 35 -7.30 -18.70 0.62
CA GLU A 35 -6.89 -17.88 1.77
C GLU A 35 -6.70 -16.40 1.36
N ALA A 36 -6.13 -16.16 0.17
CA ALA A 36 -5.95 -14.81 -0.33
C ALA A 36 -7.27 -14.05 -0.49
N LEU A 37 -8.32 -14.72 -0.99
CA LEU A 37 -9.65 -14.11 -1.10
C LEU A 37 -10.22 -13.72 0.28
N GLU A 38 -10.00 -14.51 1.32
CA GLU A 38 -10.41 -14.17 2.69
C GLU A 38 -9.68 -12.92 3.20
N TYR A 39 -8.36 -12.83 2.98
CA TYR A 39 -7.55 -11.66 3.35
C TYR A 39 -8.02 -10.39 2.64
N MET A 40 -8.37 -10.48 1.36
CA MET A 40 -8.85 -9.34 0.56
C MET A 40 -10.26 -8.87 0.95
N GLN A 41 -11.06 -9.68 1.66
CA GLN A 41 -12.35 -9.21 2.19
C GLN A 41 -12.19 -8.19 3.33
N VAL A 42 -11.08 -8.23 4.03
CA VAL A 42 -10.83 -7.44 5.25
C VAL A 42 -9.82 -6.33 4.99
N THR A 43 -8.81 -6.60 4.16
CA THR A 43 -7.67 -5.70 3.95
C THR A 43 -7.55 -5.28 2.47
N VAL A 44 -7.33 -3.98 2.25
CA VAL A 44 -6.98 -3.44 0.92
C VAL A 44 -5.47 -3.47 0.75
N TYR A 45 -5.01 -4.11 -0.32
CA TYR A 45 -3.59 -4.22 -0.66
C TYR A 45 -3.20 -3.26 -1.78
N ASP A 46 -1.99 -2.71 -1.70
CA ASP A 46 -1.40 -1.87 -2.75
C ASP A 46 -0.92 -2.69 -3.95
N ALA A 47 -0.53 -3.95 -3.72
CA ALA A 47 -0.18 -4.93 -4.75
C ALA A 47 -0.20 -6.36 -4.21
N ILE A 48 -0.32 -7.31 -5.12
CA ILE A 48 -0.29 -8.75 -4.87
C ILE A 48 0.92 -9.34 -5.60
N ILE A 49 1.67 -10.20 -4.90
CA ILE A 49 2.71 -11.06 -5.46
C ILE A 49 2.13 -12.46 -5.47
N LEU A 50 1.95 -13.05 -6.65
CA LEU A 50 1.14 -14.23 -6.86
C LEU A 50 1.94 -15.32 -7.58
N ASP A 51 2.13 -16.47 -6.95
CA ASP A 51 2.57 -17.66 -7.68
C ASP A 51 1.42 -18.23 -8.53
N ILE A 52 1.77 -18.78 -9.66
CA ILE A 52 0.83 -19.42 -10.57
C ILE A 52 0.47 -20.83 -10.09
N MET A 53 1.48 -21.60 -9.65
CA MET A 53 1.32 -23.02 -9.39
C MET A 53 1.11 -23.30 -7.90
N MET A 54 -0.11 -23.26 -7.45
CA MET A 54 -0.48 -23.47 -6.05
C MET A 54 -1.60 -24.50 -5.91
N PRO A 55 -1.68 -25.21 -4.76
CA PRO A 55 -2.79 -26.13 -4.47
C PRO A 55 -4.09 -25.39 -4.18
N ILE A 56 -5.22 -26.10 -4.20
CA ILE A 56 -6.56 -25.64 -3.83
C ILE A 56 -7.16 -24.67 -4.86
N MET A 57 -6.52 -23.52 -5.06
CA MET A 57 -6.83 -22.51 -6.06
C MET A 57 -5.52 -21.97 -6.63
N ASP A 58 -5.30 -22.18 -7.92
CA ASP A 58 -4.12 -21.70 -8.62
C ASP A 58 -4.17 -20.19 -8.88
N GLY A 59 -3.03 -19.62 -9.31
CA GLY A 59 -2.90 -18.18 -9.50
C GLY A 59 -3.78 -17.64 -10.61
N TYR A 60 -4.05 -18.40 -11.67
CA TYR A 60 -4.91 -17.95 -12.76
C TYR A 60 -6.39 -17.93 -12.36
N GLU A 61 -6.84 -18.95 -11.62
CA GLU A 61 -8.19 -18.98 -11.08
C GLU A 61 -8.41 -17.83 -10.10
N PHE A 62 -7.46 -17.60 -9.18
CA PHE A 62 -7.50 -16.47 -8.26
C PHE A 62 -7.58 -15.13 -9.01
N LEU A 63 -6.70 -14.89 -9.99
CA LEU A 63 -6.65 -13.67 -10.78
C LEU A 63 -7.97 -13.42 -11.53
N THR A 64 -8.52 -14.46 -12.15
CA THR A 64 -9.81 -14.40 -12.84
C THR A 64 -10.94 -14.00 -11.89
N ARG A 65 -10.96 -14.54 -10.66
CA ARG A 65 -11.98 -14.22 -9.66
C ARG A 65 -11.93 -12.77 -9.22
N ILE A 66 -10.74 -12.25 -8.88
CA ILE A 66 -10.61 -10.85 -8.44
C ILE A 66 -10.94 -9.88 -9.57
N ARG A 67 -10.52 -10.15 -10.81
CA ARG A 67 -10.87 -9.31 -11.96
C ARG A 67 -12.37 -9.35 -12.30
N SER A 68 -13.04 -10.51 -12.12
CA SER A 68 -14.49 -10.64 -12.29
C SER A 68 -15.30 -9.84 -11.26
N SER A 69 -14.72 -9.59 -10.08
CA SER A 69 -15.30 -8.68 -9.06
C SER A 69 -14.92 -7.22 -9.26
N ASN A 70 -14.31 -6.88 -10.40
CA ASN A 70 -13.80 -5.54 -10.73
C ASN A 70 -12.69 -5.02 -9.79
N ASP A 71 -12.01 -5.89 -9.10
CA ASP A 71 -10.83 -5.53 -8.31
C ASP A 71 -9.65 -5.28 -9.25
N GLN A 72 -9.07 -4.08 -9.17
CA GLN A 72 -7.95 -3.61 -10.00
C GLN A 72 -6.63 -3.59 -9.21
N THR A 73 -6.56 -4.26 -8.07
CA THR A 73 -5.31 -4.36 -7.30
C THR A 73 -4.19 -4.90 -8.20
N PRO A 74 -3.05 -4.20 -8.30
CA PRO A 74 -1.94 -4.61 -9.14
C PRO A 74 -1.40 -5.99 -8.76
N VAL A 75 -1.21 -6.86 -9.75
CA VAL A 75 -0.74 -8.25 -9.56
C VAL A 75 0.56 -8.48 -10.32
N LEU A 76 1.61 -8.87 -9.58
CA LEU A 76 2.87 -9.39 -10.10
C LEU A 76 2.84 -10.91 -10.04
N LEU A 77 2.83 -11.58 -11.20
CA LEU A 77 2.92 -13.03 -11.28
C LEU A 77 4.36 -13.50 -11.07
N LEU A 78 4.54 -14.49 -10.19
CA LEU A 78 5.76 -15.27 -10.11
C LEU A 78 5.57 -16.57 -10.92
N THR A 79 6.51 -16.90 -11.78
CA THR A 79 6.38 -18.06 -12.65
C THR A 79 7.70 -18.80 -12.83
N ALA A 80 7.67 -20.12 -12.77
CA ALA A 80 8.79 -20.96 -13.17
C ALA A 80 8.87 -21.15 -14.71
N ARG A 81 7.85 -20.69 -15.44
CA ARG A 81 7.72 -20.91 -16.88
C ARG A 81 8.25 -19.70 -17.65
N ASP A 82 9.24 -19.93 -18.49
CA ASP A 82 9.87 -18.93 -19.34
C ASP A 82 9.32 -18.91 -20.77
N SER A 83 8.30 -19.73 -21.07
CA SER A 83 7.76 -19.77 -22.43
C SER A 83 6.99 -18.48 -22.77
N LEU A 84 7.09 -18.07 -24.03
CA LEU A 84 6.37 -16.88 -24.52
C LEU A 84 4.85 -17.01 -24.34
N GLN A 85 4.32 -18.23 -24.49
CA GLN A 85 2.90 -18.52 -24.31
C GLN A 85 2.42 -18.33 -22.88
N ASP A 86 3.19 -18.75 -21.88
CA ASP A 86 2.83 -18.57 -20.46
C ASP A 86 2.83 -17.08 -20.08
N LYS A 87 3.80 -16.31 -20.58
CA LYS A 87 3.88 -14.85 -20.38
C LYS A 87 2.66 -14.10 -20.98
N VAL A 88 2.30 -14.47 -22.21
CA VAL A 88 1.12 -13.89 -22.90
C VAL A 88 -0.16 -14.26 -22.13
N SER A 89 -0.35 -15.52 -21.79
CA SER A 89 -1.54 -15.98 -21.03
C SER A 89 -1.68 -15.28 -19.68
N GLY A 90 -0.55 -15.03 -18.97
CA GLY A 90 -0.56 -14.31 -17.68
C GLY A 90 -1.01 -12.88 -17.82
N LEU A 91 -0.51 -12.15 -18.82
CA LEU A 91 -0.90 -10.78 -19.08
C LEU A 91 -2.35 -10.68 -19.59
N ASP A 92 -2.77 -11.58 -20.48
CA ASP A 92 -4.15 -11.65 -21.00
C ASP A 92 -5.16 -12.00 -19.88
N SER A 93 -4.72 -12.69 -18.82
CA SER A 93 -5.55 -12.97 -17.64
C SER A 93 -5.73 -11.76 -16.72
N GLY A 94 -5.09 -10.62 -17.02
CA GLY A 94 -5.25 -9.38 -16.28
C GLY A 94 -4.18 -9.13 -15.22
N ALA A 95 -3.03 -9.79 -15.27
CA ALA A 95 -1.85 -9.44 -14.48
C ALA A 95 -1.20 -8.15 -15.01
N ASP A 96 -0.57 -7.39 -14.12
CA ASP A 96 0.07 -6.11 -14.44
C ASP A 96 1.55 -6.27 -14.83
N ASP A 97 2.22 -7.30 -14.32
CA ASP A 97 3.60 -7.67 -14.66
C ASP A 97 3.86 -9.14 -14.28
N TYR A 98 5.00 -9.67 -14.70
CA TYR A 98 5.45 -11.01 -14.35
C TYR A 98 6.95 -11.02 -14.02
N LEU A 99 7.39 -12.02 -13.21
CA LEU A 99 8.77 -12.23 -12.83
C LEU A 99 9.08 -13.72 -12.84
N VAL A 100 10.12 -14.10 -13.58
CA VAL A 100 10.50 -15.51 -13.77
C VAL A 100 11.39 -15.96 -12.62
N LYS A 101 11.06 -17.11 -12.01
CA LYS A 101 11.90 -17.80 -11.00
C LYS A 101 13.05 -18.56 -11.70
N PRO A 102 14.31 -18.51 -11.19
CA PRO A 102 14.76 -17.70 -10.05
C PRO A 102 14.97 -16.23 -10.42
N PHE A 103 14.77 -15.32 -9.46
CA PHE A 103 14.91 -13.88 -9.65
C PHE A 103 15.75 -13.23 -8.54
N GLU A 104 16.26 -12.03 -8.83
CA GLU A 104 16.93 -11.20 -7.84
C GLU A 104 15.90 -10.33 -7.09
N PHE A 105 16.10 -10.14 -5.78
CA PHE A 105 15.19 -9.33 -4.95
C PHE A 105 15.12 -7.87 -5.40
N GLU A 106 16.21 -7.31 -5.89
CA GLU A 106 16.29 -5.97 -6.44
C GLU A 106 15.36 -5.80 -7.64
N GLU A 107 15.24 -6.83 -8.50
CA GLU A 107 14.30 -6.82 -9.62
C GLU A 107 12.85 -6.85 -9.13
N LEU A 108 12.52 -7.74 -8.19
CA LEU A 108 11.20 -7.80 -7.56
C LEU A 108 10.79 -6.43 -7.00
N LEU A 109 11.66 -5.79 -6.21
CA LEU A 109 11.40 -4.47 -5.63
C LEU A 109 11.20 -3.39 -6.70
N ALA A 110 11.97 -3.44 -7.79
CA ALA A 110 11.83 -2.49 -8.89
C ALA A 110 10.47 -2.63 -9.60
N ARG A 111 10.03 -3.86 -9.87
CA ARG A 111 8.73 -4.16 -10.51
C ARG A 111 7.56 -3.74 -9.62
N ILE A 112 7.59 -4.06 -8.33
CA ILE A 112 6.57 -3.61 -7.36
C ILE A 112 6.43 -2.08 -7.41
N ARG A 113 7.54 -1.33 -7.36
CA ARG A 113 7.51 0.14 -7.42
C ARG A 113 6.91 0.67 -8.72
N VAL A 114 7.25 0.07 -9.86
CA VAL A 114 6.72 0.51 -11.17
C VAL A 114 5.23 0.23 -11.28
N MET A 115 4.81 -0.97 -10.90
CA MET A 115 3.43 -1.43 -10.97
C MET A 115 2.51 -0.59 -10.07
N THR A 116 2.88 -0.43 -8.80
CA THR A 116 2.09 0.38 -7.85
C THR A 116 2.05 1.85 -8.24
N ARG A 117 3.14 2.43 -8.75
CA ARG A 117 3.16 3.79 -9.26
C ARG A 117 2.14 4.01 -10.37
N ARG A 118 2.04 3.07 -11.32
CA ARG A 118 1.05 3.12 -12.43
C ARG A 118 -0.38 3.06 -11.91
N ALA A 119 -0.65 2.17 -10.96
CA ALA A 119 -1.98 2.00 -10.38
C ALA A 119 -2.48 3.27 -9.66
N TYR A 120 -1.58 4.02 -9.03
CA TYR A 120 -1.92 5.31 -8.42
C TYR A 120 -1.85 6.51 -9.39
N GLY A 121 -1.72 6.28 -10.69
CA GLY A 121 -1.64 7.35 -11.70
C GLY A 121 -0.43 8.28 -11.52
N GLN A 122 0.61 7.84 -10.83
CA GLN A 122 1.78 8.66 -10.52
C GLN A 122 2.83 8.56 -11.62
N VAL A 123 3.36 9.70 -12.05
CA VAL A 123 4.44 9.77 -13.04
C VAL A 123 5.82 9.66 -12.37
N SER A 124 5.92 10.04 -11.10
CA SER A 124 7.17 10.05 -10.32
C SER A 124 7.10 9.16 -9.08
N ASN A 125 8.25 8.88 -8.47
CA ASN A 125 8.29 8.21 -7.16
C ASN A 125 7.96 9.16 -5.99
N GLU A 126 7.52 10.38 -6.26
CA GLU A 126 7.18 11.38 -5.25
C GLU A 126 5.67 11.61 -5.17
N ILE A 127 5.14 11.57 -3.96
CA ILE A 127 3.79 12.04 -3.66
C ILE A 127 3.90 13.42 -3.01
N ARG A 128 3.05 14.35 -3.44
CA ARG A 128 3.08 15.73 -2.95
C ARG A 128 1.72 16.16 -2.42
N VAL A 129 1.73 16.74 -1.23
CA VAL A 129 0.59 17.43 -0.63
C VAL A 129 1.10 18.77 -0.10
N ASP A 130 0.75 19.85 -0.79
CA ASP A 130 1.29 21.18 -0.53
C ASP A 130 2.84 21.17 -0.60
N ASN A 131 3.52 21.62 0.44
CA ASN A 131 4.98 21.63 0.57
C ASN A 131 5.56 20.36 1.22
N LEU A 132 4.72 19.34 1.46
CA LEU A 132 5.13 18.04 1.96
C LEU A 132 5.37 17.09 0.78
N ILE A 133 6.56 16.50 0.74
CA ILE A 133 6.99 15.57 -0.32
C ILE A 133 7.39 14.25 0.33
N LEU A 134 6.90 13.16 -0.24
CA LEU A 134 7.24 11.80 0.16
C LEU A 134 7.89 11.08 -1.03
N ASP A 135 9.17 10.74 -0.92
CA ASP A 135 9.92 9.96 -1.91
C ASP A 135 9.75 8.46 -1.57
N LEU A 136 8.96 7.75 -2.37
CA LEU A 136 8.66 6.33 -2.17
C LEU A 136 9.88 5.43 -2.39
N ALA A 137 10.80 5.82 -3.28
CA ALA A 137 11.97 5.01 -3.59
C ALA A 137 13.03 5.09 -2.49
N LYS A 138 13.25 6.28 -1.96
CA LYS A 138 14.23 6.54 -0.88
C LYS A 138 13.61 6.43 0.51
N LYS A 139 12.27 6.32 0.61
CA LYS A 139 11.50 6.37 1.86
C LYS A 139 11.82 7.62 2.69
N LYS A 140 11.93 8.75 2.03
CA LYS A 140 12.24 10.05 2.64
C LYS A 140 11.03 10.95 2.65
N VAL A 141 10.89 11.71 3.72
CA VAL A 141 9.87 12.75 3.89
C VAL A 141 10.55 14.09 3.99
N VAL A 142 10.10 15.05 3.19
CA VAL A 142 10.63 16.41 3.17
C VAL A 142 9.46 17.40 3.28
N ARG A 143 9.56 18.40 4.14
CA ARG A 143 8.61 19.53 4.19
C ARG A 143 9.36 20.83 4.13
N SER A 144 9.00 21.72 3.19
CA SER A 144 9.64 23.01 2.97
C SER A 144 11.19 22.90 2.82
N GLY A 145 11.68 21.84 2.16
CA GLY A 145 13.11 21.59 1.95
C GLY A 145 13.85 20.93 3.12
N SER A 146 13.20 20.74 4.27
CA SER A 146 13.78 20.07 5.45
C SER A 146 13.36 18.61 5.53
N GLU A 147 14.33 17.71 5.71
CA GLU A 147 14.08 16.27 5.88
C GLU A 147 13.45 15.99 7.26
N ILE A 148 12.41 15.17 7.29
CA ILE A 148 11.66 14.80 8.48
C ILE A 148 11.89 13.33 8.80
N ASN A 149 12.35 13.05 10.02
CA ASN A 149 12.59 11.69 10.49
C ASN A 149 11.32 11.09 11.10
N LEU A 150 10.74 10.11 10.42
CA LEU A 150 9.61 9.32 10.88
C LEU A 150 10.07 7.92 11.27
N THR A 151 9.40 7.31 12.26
CA THR A 151 9.49 5.87 12.49
C THR A 151 8.80 5.10 11.35
N SER A 152 9.06 3.80 11.20
CA SER A 152 8.46 2.99 10.14
C SER A 152 6.93 3.11 10.13
N LYS A 153 6.28 2.99 11.30
CA LYS A 153 4.82 3.08 11.41
C LYS A 153 4.27 4.48 11.14
N GLU A 154 4.96 5.52 11.55
CA GLU A 154 4.60 6.91 11.21
C GLU A 154 4.71 7.15 9.69
N TYR A 155 5.76 6.60 9.05
CA TYR A 155 5.95 6.68 7.61
C TYR A 155 4.82 5.95 6.87
N GLU A 156 4.50 4.71 7.25
CA GLU A 156 3.45 3.91 6.63
C GLU A 156 2.07 4.60 6.72
N ILE A 157 1.73 5.18 7.88
CA ILE A 157 0.49 5.95 8.06
C ILE A 157 0.49 7.20 7.16
N LEU A 158 1.59 7.96 7.15
CA LEU A 158 1.68 9.17 6.33
C LEU A 158 1.60 8.82 4.84
N GLU A 159 2.29 7.78 4.39
CA GLU A 159 2.23 7.29 3.02
C GLU A 159 0.79 6.92 2.62
N TYR A 160 0.08 6.20 3.49
CA TYR A 160 -1.30 5.79 3.21
C TYR A 160 -2.26 6.98 3.14
N LEU A 161 -2.12 7.95 4.04
CA LEU A 161 -2.87 9.20 3.98
C LEU A 161 -2.58 9.98 2.70
N MET A 162 -1.30 10.14 2.32
CA MET A 162 -0.92 10.92 1.13
C MET A 162 -1.37 10.27 -0.19
N LYS A 163 -1.39 8.94 -0.27
CA LYS A 163 -1.95 8.20 -1.41
C LYS A 163 -3.46 8.39 -1.55
N ASN A 164 -4.15 8.54 -0.42
CA ASN A 164 -5.59 8.75 -0.35
C ASN A 164 -5.90 10.22 -0.02
N LYS A 165 -5.14 11.15 -0.62
CA LYS A 165 -5.37 12.60 -0.46
C LYS A 165 -6.85 12.93 -0.69
N ASP A 166 -7.40 13.81 0.16
CA ASP A 166 -8.79 14.29 0.16
C ASP A 166 -9.86 13.24 0.53
N HIS A 167 -9.48 11.98 0.76
CA HIS A 167 -10.36 10.94 1.25
C HIS A 167 -10.21 10.75 2.76
N ILE A 168 -11.34 10.56 3.44
CA ILE A 168 -11.35 10.26 4.87
C ILE A 168 -11.02 8.79 5.06
N LEU A 169 -9.95 8.49 5.80
CA LEU A 169 -9.57 7.14 6.21
C LEU A 169 -10.02 6.91 7.65
N THR A 170 -10.80 5.86 7.87
CA THR A 170 -11.20 5.43 9.21
C THR A 170 -9.99 4.89 9.98
N ARG A 171 -10.08 4.85 11.33
CA ARG A 171 -9.05 4.22 12.16
C ARG A 171 -8.84 2.76 11.79
N GLN A 172 -9.92 2.04 11.50
CA GLN A 172 -9.86 0.65 11.09
C GLN A 172 -9.10 0.49 9.77
N GLN A 173 -9.41 1.26 8.74
CA GLN A 173 -8.69 1.22 7.47
C GLN A 173 -7.20 1.51 7.62
N ILE A 174 -6.82 2.48 8.48
CA ILE A 174 -5.41 2.77 8.77
C ILE A 174 -4.76 1.59 9.49
N GLN A 175 -5.46 0.97 10.45
CA GLN A 175 -4.97 -0.20 11.18
C GLN A 175 -4.75 -1.37 10.24
N ASP A 176 -5.73 -1.76 9.46
CA ASP A 176 -5.68 -2.90 8.54
C ASP A 176 -4.58 -2.74 7.50
N HIS A 177 -4.30 -1.49 7.07
CA HIS A 177 -3.25 -1.20 6.10
C HIS A 177 -1.83 -1.22 6.69
N VAL A 178 -1.67 -0.81 7.97
CA VAL A 178 -0.34 -0.58 8.58
C VAL A 178 0.14 -1.75 9.43
N TRP A 179 -0.77 -2.59 9.95
CA TRP A 179 -0.41 -3.78 10.74
C TRP A 179 -0.73 -5.07 9.99
N ASP A 180 -0.14 -6.16 10.43
CA ASP A 180 -0.37 -7.49 9.88
C ASP A 180 -1.82 -7.93 10.16
N PHE A 181 -2.35 -8.82 9.34
CA PHE A 181 -3.74 -9.29 9.39
C PHE A 181 -4.16 -9.78 10.79
N ASP A 182 -3.27 -10.46 11.50
CA ASP A 182 -3.54 -11.02 12.85
C ASP A 182 -3.35 -10.02 14.00
N TYR A 183 -3.20 -8.70 13.68
CA TYR A 183 -2.94 -7.71 14.72
C TYR A 183 -4.21 -7.28 15.46
N GLU A 184 -4.35 -7.66 16.72
CA GLU A 184 -5.46 -7.30 17.62
C GLU A 184 -5.17 -6.06 18.50
N GLY A 185 -4.42 -5.09 18.01
CA GLY A 185 -4.01 -3.92 18.79
C GLY A 185 -5.10 -2.88 19.00
N ALA A 186 -4.94 -2.06 20.06
CA ALA A 186 -5.90 -1.02 20.42
C ALA A 186 -5.89 0.15 19.41
N SER A 187 -7.07 0.60 18.97
CA SER A 187 -7.27 1.74 18.07
C SER A 187 -6.66 3.07 18.56
N ASN A 188 -6.43 3.22 19.85
CA ASN A 188 -5.80 4.40 20.44
C ASN A 188 -4.35 4.64 19.97
N LEU A 189 -3.67 3.59 19.48
CA LEU A 189 -2.31 3.72 18.97
C LEU A 189 -2.25 4.61 17.72
N ILE A 190 -3.26 4.55 16.87
CA ILE A 190 -3.35 5.39 15.67
C ILE A 190 -3.41 6.87 16.05
N ASP A 191 -4.23 7.23 17.03
CA ASP A 191 -4.37 8.61 17.50
C ASP A 191 -3.02 9.16 18.04
N VAL A 192 -2.26 8.32 18.74
CA VAL A 192 -0.92 8.67 19.23
C VAL A 192 0.05 8.87 18.06
N LEU A 193 0.06 7.97 17.09
CA LEU A 193 0.95 8.07 15.92
C LEU A 193 0.58 9.28 15.06
N ILE A 194 -0.69 9.55 14.81
CA ILE A 194 -1.13 10.77 14.09
C ILE A 194 -0.70 12.03 14.83
N LYS A 195 -0.82 12.06 16.17
CA LYS A 195 -0.30 13.18 16.97
C LYS A 195 1.21 13.37 16.80
N ASN A 196 1.96 12.28 16.80
CA ASN A 196 3.42 12.32 16.62
C ASN A 196 3.80 12.76 15.20
N ILE A 197 3.10 12.26 14.16
CA ILE A 197 3.30 12.70 12.78
C ILE A 197 3.07 14.20 12.68
N ARG A 198 1.93 14.71 13.17
CA ARG A 198 1.63 16.16 13.18
C ARG A 198 2.75 16.98 13.82
N LYS A 199 3.23 16.58 15.00
CA LYS A 199 4.34 17.26 15.68
C LYS A 199 5.61 17.36 14.84
N LYS A 200 5.84 16.40 13.95
CA LYS A 200 7.03 16.33 13.11
C LYS A 200 6.86 17.06 11.79
N ILE A 201 5.66 16.98 11.20
CA ILE A 201 5.38 17.60 9.91
C ILE A 201 4.84 19.03 10.05
N ASP A 202 4.12 19.39 11.12
CA ASP A 202 3.58 20.74 11.29
C ASP A 202 4.67 21.65 11.85
N LEU A 203 5.28 22.43 10.97
CA LEU A 203 6.30 23.41 11.32
C LEU A 203 5.65 24.63 11.96
N GLU A 204 6.43 25.39 12.75
CA GLU A 204 5.97 26.66 13.32
C GLU A 204 5.47 27.57 12.18
N ASN A 205 4.25 28.12 12.37
CA ASN A 205 3.53 28.97 11.40
C ASN A 205 3.06 28.28 10.11
N SER A 206 3.11 26.95 9.99
CA SER A 206 2.50 26.24 8.87
C SER A 206 1.07 25.79 9.20
N LYS A 207 0.20 25.83 8.21
CA LYS A 207 -1.15 25.25 8.37
C LYS A 207 -1.04 23.72 8.49
N PRO A 208 -1.89 23.08 9.32
CA PRO A 208 -1.90 21.62 9.43
C PRO A 208 -2.30 20.99 8.09
N LEU A 209 -1.73 19.83 7.77
CA LEU A 209 -2.09 19.07 6.56
C LEU A 209 -3.00 17.88 6.89
N ILE A 210 -2.87 17.30 8.08
CA ILE A 210 -3.71 16.19 8.52
C ILE A 210 -4.82 16.72 9.40
N TYR A 211 -6.07 16.47 9.01
CA TYR A 211 -7.27 16.88 9.74
C TYR A 211 -7.97 15.69 10.38
N THR A 212 -8.60 15.93 11.54
CA THR A 212 -9.47 14.93 12.19
C THR A 212 -10.92 15.25 11.82
N LYS A 213 -11.61 14.30 11.22
CA LYS A 213 -13.07 14.34 11.05
C LYS A 213 -13.69 13.53 12.19
N ARG A 214 -14.29 14.21 13.17
CA ARG A 214 -14.83 13.58 14.39
C ARG A 214 -15.81 12.46 14.04
N GLY A 215 -15.63 11.29 14.66
CA GLY A 215 -16.44 10.10 14.42
C GLY A 215 -16.13 9.34 13.12
N LEU A 216 -15.38 9.94 12.17
CA LEU A 216 -15.11 9.35 10.86
C LEU A 216 -13.65 8.88 10.70
N GLY A 217 -12.66 9.70 11.09
CA GLY A 217 -11.25 9.34 10.94
C GLY A 217 -10.35 10.53 10.61
N TYR A 218 -9.40 10.32 9.72
CA TYR A 218 -8.37 11.27 9.35
C TYR A 218 -8.33 11.50 7.85
N VAL A 219 -7.95 12.72 7.44
CA VAL A 219 -7.77 13.10 6.04
C VAL A 219 -6.57 14.03 5.92
N ILE A 220 -5.78 13.88 4.85
CA ILE A 220 -4.74 14.82 4.46
C ILE A 220 -5.21 15.65 3.26
N ARG A 221 -4.99 16.99 3.29
CA ARG A 221 -5.45 17.93 2.26
C ARG A 221 -4.46 19.05 2.04
N ASN A 222 -4.55 19.69 0.88
CA ASN A 222 -3.88 20.97 0.64
C ASN A 222 -4.45 22.07 1.53
N THR A 223 -3.64 23.05 1.88
CA THR A 223 -4.05 24.18 2.74
C THR A 223 -5.03 25.15 2.09
N GLU A 224 -5.10 25.18 0.75
CA GLU A 224 -5.94 26.12 0.00
C GLU A 224 -7.41 25.69 -0.14
N GLU A 225 -7.73 24.39 0.04
CA GLU A 225 -9.08 23.85 -0.16
C GLU A 225 -10.04 24.03 1.03
N ASN A 226 -9.58 24.61 2.14
CA ASN A 226 -10.40 24.77 3.37
C ASN A 226 -11.30 26.03 3.41
N GLN A 227 -11.39 26.82 2.35
CA GLN A 227 -12.20 28.07 2.38
C GLN A 227 -13.69 27.85 2.10
N THR A 228 -14.11 26.63 1.71
CA THR A 228 -15.53 26.37 1.34
C THR A 228 -16.37 25.69 2.43
N ASP A 229 -15.76 25.10 3.47
CA ASP A 229 -16.52 24.36 4.50
C ASP A 229 -16.92 25.20 5.76
N GLU A 230 -16.52 26.47 5.88
CA GLU A 230 -16.85 27.32 7.03
C GLU A 230 -18.03 28.29 6.81
N SER A 231 -18.62 28.35 5.61
CA SER A 231 -19.73 29.30 5.30
C SER A 231 -21.11 28.78 5.68
N ASP A 232 -21.30 27.55 6.10
CA ASP A 232 -22.62 26.97 6.44
C ASP A 232 -22.92 26.86 7.95
N LYS A 233 -22.30 27.69 8.79
CA LYS A 233 -22.58 27.72 10.24
C LYS A 233 -23.02 29.09 10.77
N ASN A 234 -23.72 29.88 9.99
CA ASN A 234 -24.47 31.01 10.49
C ASN A 234 -25.75 31.19 9.65
N ASP A 235 -26.77 30.43 10.01
CA ASP A 235 -28.18 30.81 9.95
C ASP A 235 -28.97 29.96 10.96
#